data_4517fadf7c8f70db6c2585c703b2b11d
#
_entry.id   4517fadf7c8f70db6c2585c703b2b11d
#
_cell.length_a   1.000
_cell.length_b   1.000
_cell.length_c   1.000
_cell.angle_alpha   90.00
_cell.angle_beta   90.00
_cell.angle_gamma   90.00
#
_symmetry.space_group_name_H-M   'P 1'
#
loop_
_entity.id
_entity.type
_entity.pdbx_description
1 polymer ?
#
loop_
_entity_poly.entity_id
_entity_poly.type
_entity_poly.pdbx_seq_one_letter_code
_entity_poly.pdbx_strand_id
1 'polypeptide(L)'
;AGMDWQELYSFASKQALLGLCFEGIERLGKEYPEELRRNPIGRELLMTWMGKAQQIRRQNMKVNAVASKLFAMLREDGMRCCILKGQGNALMYPNPYSRTPGDIDIWVEGEDKRVISFVRSISPHEKACYHHIEFPSYKGVEVEVHYRPSFLLCSWHDRKLQKYYERVKEQQFSHRVMLGEQ
;
A
#
# COMPACT_ATOMS: atom_id res chain seq x y z
N ALA A 1 -14.61 5.51 -33.02
CA ALA A 1 -15.44 5.58 -31.81
C ALA A 1 -14.64 6.31 -30.74
N GLY A 2 -15.26 7.27 -30.05
CA GLY A 2 -14.62 7.97 -28.92
C GLY A 2 -14.58 7.10 -27.68
N MET A 3 -13.78 7.51 -26.68
CA MET A 3 -13.74 6.86 -25.36
C MET A 3 -15.06 7.10 -24.63
N ASP A 4 -15.66 6.07 -24.06
CA ASP A 4 -16.75 6.20 -23.09
C ASP A 4 -16.15 6.46 -21.69
N TRP A 5 -16.14 7.72 -21.30
CA TRP A 5 -15.56 8.15 -20.03
C TRP A 5 -16.32 7.64 -18.81
N GLN A 6 -17.64 7.41 -18.93
CA GLN A 6 -18.45 6.88 -17.85
C GLN A 6 -18.18 5.39 -17.63
N GLU A 7 -18.02 4.64 -18.72
CA GLU A 7 -17.63 3.23 -18.65
C GLU A 7 -16.23 3.08 -18.06
N LEU A 8 -15.26 3.91 -18.51
CA LEU A 8 -13.90 3.91 -17.97
C LEU A 8 -13.87 4.25 -16.47
N TYR A 9 -14.66 5.25 -16.04
CA TYR A 9 -14.77 5.58 -14.61
C TYR A 9 -15.33 4.42 -13.81
N SER A 10 -16.39 3.79 -14.29
CA SER A 10 -17.02 2.63 -13.64
C SER A 10 -16.03 1.46 -13.52
N PHE A 11 -15.32 1.15 -14.60
CA PHE A 11 -14.26 0.13 -14.61
C PHE A 11 -13.15 0.46 -13.62
N ALA A 12 -12.58 1.67 -13.70
CA ALA A 12 -11.51 2.13 -12.81
C ALA A 12 -11.92 2.10 -11.33
N SER A 13 -13.18 2.42 -11.04
CA SER A 13 -13.73 2.34 -9.68
C SER A 13 -13.75 0.90 -9.15
N LYS A 14 -14.25 -0.04 -9.96
CA LYS A 14 -14.32 -1.47 -9.60
C LYS A 14 -12.96 -2.14 -9.45
N GLN A 15 -11.94 -1.63 -10.16
CA GLN A 15 -10.59 -2.19 -10.17
C GLN A 15 -9.59 -1.43 -9.27
N ALA A 16 -10.07 -0.47 -8.47
CA ALA A 16 -9.22 0.40 -7.62
C ALA A 16 -8.17 1.20 -8.42
N LEU A 17 -8.48 1.58 -9.66
CA LEU A 17 -7.60 2.28 -10.60
C LEU A 17 -7.95 3.77 -10.78
N LEU A 18 -8.89 4.31 -10.00
CA LEU A 18 -9.38 5.69 -10.19
C LEU A 18 -8.26 6.74 -10.22
N GLY A 19 -7.31 6.65 -9.30
CA GLY A 19 -6.21 7.62 -9.24
C GLY A 19 -5.27 7.50 -10.45
N LEU A 20 -4.94 6.27 -10.86
CA LEU A 20 -4.08 6.03 -12.02
C LEU A 20 -4.72 6.47 -13.33
N CYS A 21 -5.99 6.14 -13.54
CA CYS A 21 -6.71 6.57 -14.73
C CYS A 21 -6.85 8.08 -14.77
N PHE A 22 -7.08 8.73 -13.63
CA PHE A 22 -7.14 10.21 -13.57
C PHE A 22 -5.80 10.85 -13.92
N GLU A 23 -4.69 10.33 -13.43
CA GLU A 23 -3.35 10.77 -13.83
C GLU A 23 -3.12 10.60 -15.34
N GLY A 24 -3.59 9.49 -15.92
CA GLY A 24 -3.58 9.29 -17.36
C GLY A 24 -4.39 10.36 -18.12
N ILE A 25 -5.55 10.78 -17.60
CA ILE A 25 -6.36 11.86 -18.17
C ILE A 25 -5.63 13.21 -18.08
N GLU A 26 -5.02 13.52 -16.93
CA GLU A 26 -4.22 14.74 -16.77
C GLU A 26 -3.04 14.79 -17.74
N ARG A 27 -2.37 13.64 -17.94
CA ARG A 27 -1.29 13.50 -18.90
C ARG A 27 -1.79 13.65 -20.34
N LEU A 28 -2.91 13.01 -20.69
CA LEU A 28 -3.54 13.17 -22.00
C LEU A 28 -3.87 14.64 -22.29
N GLY A 29 -4.42 15.35 -21.30
CA GLY A 29 -4.74 16.77 -21.45
C GLY A 29 -3.51 17.67 -21.65
N LYS A 30 -2.33 17.28 -21.11
CA LYS A 30 -1.06 18.00 -21.29
C LYS A 30 -0.37 17.67 -22.61
N GLU A 31 -0.27 16.39 -22.94
CA GLU A 31 0.50 15.90 -24.10
C GLU A 31 -0.32 15.92 -25.40
N TYR A 32 -1.63 15.68 -25.31
CA TYR A 32 -2.53 15.52 -26.44
C TYR A 32 -3.86 16.29 -26.25
N PRO A 33 -3.83 17.60 -26.05
CA PRO A 33 -5.02 18.40 -25.69
C PRO A 33 -6.11 18.34 -26.79
N GLU A 34 -5.74 18.18 -28.05
CA GLU A 34 -6.70 18.08 -29.15
C GLU A 34 -7.52 16.78 -29.10
N GLU A 35 -6.93 15.68 -28.65
CA GLU A 35 -7.67 14.42 -28.50
C GLU A 35 -8.71 14.54 -27.40
N LEU A 36 -8.39 15.18 -26.29
CA LEU A 36 -9.32 15.42 -25.21
C LEU A 36 -10.44 16.42 -25.63
N ARG A 37 -10.12 17.42 -26.48
CA ARG A 37 -11.13 18.33 -27.03
C ARG A 37 -12.11 17.64 -28.00
N ARG A 38 -11.64 16.66 -28.78
CA ARG A 38 -12.49 15.89 -29.69
C ARG A 38 -13.46 14.96 -28.94
N ASN A 39 -13.07 14.50 -27.77
CA ASN A 39 -13.87 13.64 -26.91
C ASN A 39 -13.81 14.13 -25.45
N PRO A 40 -14.50 15.25 -25.12
CA PRO A 40 -14.38 15.86 -23.80
C PRO A 40 -15.06 15.03 -22.71
N ILE A 41 -14.47 15.03 -21.53
CA ILE A 41 -15.09 14.48 -20.33
C ILE A 41 -16.17 15.47 -19.85
N GLY A 42 -17.37 14.97 -19.56
CA GLY A 42 -18.42 15.77 -18.97
C GLY A 42 -17.98 16.44 -17.66
N ARG A 43 -18.32 17.71 -17.46
CA ARG A 43 -17.85 18.52 -16.32
C ARG A 43 -18.14 17.83 -14.97
N GLU A 44 -19.32 17.29 -14.78
CA GLU A 44 -19.72 16.62 -13.53
C GLU A 44 -18.86 15.39 -13.25
N LEU A 45 -18.65 14.55 -14.26
CA LEU A 45 -17.80 13.36 -14.16
C LEU A 45 -16.35 13.73 -13.87
N LEU A 46 -15.82 14.76 -14.56
CA LEU A 46 -14.47 15.25 -14.35
C LEU A 46 -14.25 15.73 -12.90
N MET A 47 -15.18 16.52 -12.37
CA MET A 47 -15.12 17.01 -10.99
C MET A 47 -15.22 15.89 -9.98
N THR A 48 -16.10 14.91 -10.23
CA THR A 48 -16.25 13.71 -9.39
C THR A 48 -14.95 12.91 -9.36
N TRP A 49 -14.36 12.68 -10.52
CA TRP A 49 -13.12 11.90 -10.65
C TRP A 49 -11.93 12.60 -10.00
N MET A 50 -11.79 13.90 -10.25
CA MET A 50 -10.78 14.73 -9.60
C MET A 50 -10.89 14.68 -8.07
N GLY A 51 -12.11 14.78 -7.53
CA GLY A 51 -12.37 14.66 -6.10
C GLY A 51 -11.93 13.30 -5.53
N LYS A 52 -12.19 12.21 -6.26
CA LYS A 52 -11.76 10.85 -5.88
C LYS A 52 -10.24 10.70 -5.95
N ALA A 53 -9.59 11.22 -6.99
CA ALA A 53 -8.13 11.20 -7.11
C ALA A 53 -7.46 11.95 -5.95
N GLN A 54 -7.99 13.12 -5.58
CA GLN A 54 -7.50 13.87 -4.42
C GLN A 54 -7.74 13.15 -3.08
N GLN A 55 -8.85 12.42 -2.95
CA GLN A 55 -9.11 11.57 -1.79
C GLN A 55 -8.08 10.45 -1.68
N ILE A 56 -7.77 9.77 -2.79
CA ILE A 56 -6.75 8.72 -2.87
C ILE A 56 -5.38 9.28 -2.46
N ARG A 57 -4.98 10.44 -2.99
CA ARG A 57 -3.74 11.10 -2.62
C ARG A 57 -3.64 11.38 -1.11
N ARG A 58 -4.67 11.99 -0.52
CA ARG A 58 -4.72 12.25 0.93
C ARG A 58 -4.66 10.97 1.76
N GLN A 59 -5.30 9.91 1.30
CA GLN A 59 -5.25 8.61 1.98
C GLN A 59 -3.83 8.00 1.92
N ASN A 60 -3.12 8.11 0.78
CA ASN A 60 -1.72 7.68 0.70
C ASN A 60 -0.82 8.46 1.67
N MET A 61 -0.95 9.78 1.76
CA MET A 61 -0.19 10.58 2.73
C MET A 61 -0.44 10.13 4.16
N LYS A 62 -1.71 9.83 4.50
CA LYS A 62 -2.09 9.30 5.81
C LYS A 62 -1.46 7.93 6.08
N VAL A 63 -1.56 6.99 5.13
CA VAL A 63 -1.00 5.64 5.25
C VAL A 63 0.53 5.72 5.39
N ASN A 64 1.21 6.57 4.61
CA ASN A 64 2.66 6.78 4.71
C ASN A 64 3.06 7.32 6.09
N ALA A 65 2.31 8.28 6.64
CA ALA A 65 2.58 8.82 7.98
C ALA A 65 2.40 7.77 9.07
N VAL A 66 1.39 6.89 8.96
CA VAL A 66 1.17 5.77 9.89
C VAL A 66 2.30 4.74 9.76
N ALA A 67 2.66 4.35 8.53
CA ALA A 67 3.76 3.42 8.27
C ALA A 67 5.09 3.92 8.86
N SER A 68 5.40 5.19 8.67
CA SER A 68 6.60 5.83 9.21
C SER A 68 6.64 5.81 10.74
N LYS A 69 5.51 6.11 11.39
CA LYS A 69 5.40 6.07 12.85
C LYS A 69 5.55 4.65 13.40
N LEU A 70 4.89 3.67 12.78
CA LEU A 70 5.00 2.26 13.15
C LEU A 70 6.43 1.76 13.01
N PHE A 71 7.09 2.12 11.90
CA PHE A 71 8.49 1.79 11.66
C PHE A 71 9.42 2.35 12.76
N ALA A 72 9.22 3.60 13.15
CA ALA A 72 10.00 4.23 14.22
C ALA A 72 9.79 3.50 15.56
N MET A 73 8.55 3.22 15.93
CA MET A 73 8.18 2.53 17.17
C MET A 73 8.81 1.12 17.26
N LEU A 74 8.75 0.32 16.18
CA LEU A 74 9.36 -1.00 16.14
C LEU A 74 10.89 -0.93 16.29
N ARG A 75 11.50 0.08 15.69
CA ARG A 75 12.95 0.30 15.80
C ARG A 75 13.40 0.73 17.18
N GLU A 76 12.61 1.57 17.86
CA GLU A 76 12.87 1.96 19.26
C GLU A 76 12.85 0.74 20.19
N ASP A 77 12.01 -0.26 19.90
CA ASP A 77 11.97 -1.55 20.62
C ASP A 77 13.03 -2.56 20.12
N GLY A 78 13.99 -2.11 19.30
CA GLY A 78 15.10 -2.94 18.79
C GLY A 78 14.68 -3.99 17.75
N MET A 79 13.55 -3.79 17.08
CA MET A 79 13.07 -4.69 16.03
C MET A 79 13.35 -4.10 14.63
N ARG A 80 14.02 -4.89 13.80
CA ARG A 80 14.19 -4.56 12.38
C ARG A 80 12.91 -4.89 11.62
N CYS A 81 12.52 -4.03 10.70
CA CYS A 81 11.30 -4.24 9.94
C CYS A 81 11.37 -3.61 8.54
N CYS A 82 10.49 -4.05 7.65
CA CYS A 82 10.28 -3.45 6.34
C CYS A 82 8.80 -3.50 5.95
N ILE A 83 8.36 -2.52 5.16
CA ILE A 83 6.99 -2.50 4.61
C ILE A 83 6.93 -3.49 3.45
N LEU A 84 5.92 -4.36 3.50
CA LEU A 84 5.59 -5.29 2.43
C LEU A 84 4.55 -4.68 1.50
N LYS A 85 4.40 -5.25 0.29
CA LYS A 85 3.29 -4.97 -0.65
C LYS A 85 2.93 -3.47 -0.76
N GLY A 86 1.65 -3.16 -0.70
CA GLY A 86 0.99 -1.87 -0.57
C GLY A 86 1.86 -0.65 -0.87
N GLN A 87 2.30 0.02 0.17
CA GLN A 87 3.12 1.24 0.06
C GLN A 87 4.54 0.97 -0.45
N GLY A 88 5.09 -0.23 -0.22
CA GLY A 88 6.36 -0.64 -0.83
C GLY A 88 6.25 -0.71 -2.36
N ASN A 89 5.19 -1.33 -2.87
CA ASN A 89 4.95 -1.43 -4.31
C ASN A 89 4.52 -0.09 -4.93
N ALA A 90 3.93 0.83 -4.16
CA ALA A 90 3.56 2.15 -4.66
C ALA A 90 4.75 2.91 -5.23
N LEU A 91 5.96 2.69 -4.72
CA LEU A 91 7.20 3.31 -5.21
C LEU A 91 7.59 2.90 -6.64
N MET A 92 6.98 1.82 -7.17
CA MET A 92 7.19 1.38 -8.56
C MET A 92 6.29 2.15 -9.55
N TYR A 93 5.33 2.94 -9.06
CA TYR A 93 4.45 3.76 -9.88
C TYR A 93 5.11 5.12 -10.19
N PRO A 94 4.88 5.69 -11.37
CA PRO A 94 5.36 7.04 -11.70
C PRO A 94 4.94 8.09 -10.66
N ASN A 95 3.72 7.96 -10.13
CA ASN A 95 3.23 8.74 -9.00
C ASN A 95 2.69 7.78 -7.93
N PRO A 96 3.44 7.54 -6.84
CA PRO A 96 3.01 6.65 -5.75
C PRO A 96 1.66 7.00 -5.13
N TYR A 97 1.30 8.27 -5.17
CA TYR A 97 0.06 8.78 -4.57
C TYR A 97 -1.19 8.53 -5.43
N SER A 98 -1.03 8.09 -6.68
CA SER A 98 -2.15 7.72 -7.57
C SER A 98 -2.65 6.29 -7.36
N ARG A 99 -1.87 5.44 -6.69
CA ARG A 99 -2.29 4.08 -6.34
C ARG A 99 -3.34 4.14 -5.22
N THR A 100 -4.44 3.39 -5.35
CA THR A 100 -5.39 3.23 -4.24
C THR A 100 -4.72 2.48 -3.10
N PRO A 101 -4.53 3.08 -1.90
CA PRO A 101 -3.91 2.43 -0.77
C PRO A 101 -4.90 1.49 -0.07
N GLY A 102 -4.37 0.45 0.56
CA GLY A 102 -5.07 -0.44 1.48
C GLY A 102 -4.50 -0.35 2.89
N ASP A 103 -4.35 -1.49 3.52
CA ASP A 103 -3.70 -1.74 4.79
C ASP A 103 -2.18 -1.56 4.74
N ILE A 104 -1.56 -1.63 5.89
CA ILE A 104 -0.11 -1.67 6.04
C ILE A 104 0.30 -3.07 6.46
N ASP A 105 1.00 -3.77 5.58
CA ASP A 105 1.72 -4.99 5.91
C ASP A 105 3.17 -4.63 6.31
N ILE A 106 3.58 -4.93 7.52
CA ILE A 106 4.96 -4.72 7.97
C ILE A 106 5.60 -6.02 8.43
N TRP A 107 6.69 -6.42 7.78
CA TRP A 107 7.47 -7.59 8.18
C TRP A 107 8.47 -7.19 9.25
N VAL A 108 8.41 -7.88 10.37
CA VAL A 108 9.29 -7.67 11.54
C VAL A 108 10.20 -8.87 11.69
N GLU A 109 11.51 -8.61 11.88
CA GLU A 109 12.49 -9.63 12.14
C GLU A 109 12.35 -10.17 13.56
N GLY A 110 12.31 -11.49 13.68
CA GLY A 110 12.29 -12.18 14.96
C GLY A 110 11.38 -13.39 14.97
N GLU A 111 11.39 -14.09 16.09
CA GLU A 111 10.48 -15.21 16.33
C GLU A 111 9.03 -14.69 16.50
N ASP A 112 8.07 -15.47 16.03
CA ASP A 112 6.63 -15.17 16.15
C ASP A 112 6.21 -14.80 17.58
N LYS A 113 6.69 -15.54 18.58
CA LYS A 113 6.40 -15.27 20.01
C LYS A 113 6.83 -13.87 20.45
N ARG A 114 8.01 -13.40 19.99
CA ARG A 114 8.51 -12.07 20.33
C ARG A 114 7.64 -10.98 19.71
N VAL A 115 7.32 -11.13 18.42
CA VAL A 115 6.49 -10.16 17.70
C VAL A 115 5.07 -10.12 18.26
N ILE A 116 4.47 -11.29 18.54
CA ILE A 116 3.15 -11.39 19.15
C ILE A 116 3.15 -10.76 20.57
N SER A 117 4.18 -11.02 21.37
CA SER A 117 4.30 -10.45 22.71
C SER A 117 4.39 -8.92 22.68
N PHE A 118 5.16 -8.37 21.73
CA PHE A 118 5.26 -6.93 21.51
C PHE A 118 3.90 -6.33 21.17
N VAL A 119 3.19 -6.86 20.18
CA VAL A 119 1.88 -6.32 19.80
C VAL A 119 0.89 -6.43 20.94
N ARG A 120 0.87 -7.55 21.66
CA ARG A 120 -0.03 -7.76 22.82
C ARG A 120 0.33 -6.91 24.05
N SER A 121 1.52 -6.39 24.15
CA SER A 121 1.86 -5.40 25.19
C SER A 121 1.18 -4.05 24.93
N ILE A 122 0.84 -3.77 23.66
CA ILE A 122 0.12 -2.56 23.25
C ILE A 122 -1.39 -2.82 23.21
N SER A 123 -1.80 -3.97 22.64
CA SER A 123 -3.20 -4.38 22.55
C SER A 123 -3.33 -5.88 22.84
N PRO A 124 -3.76 -6.25 24.06
CA PRO A 124 -3.75 -7.64 24.54
C PRO A 124 -4.66 -8.60 23.78
N HIS A 125 -5.67 -8.09 23.09
CA HIS A 125 -6.74 -8.90 22.48
C HIS A 125 -6.56 -9.12 20.96
N GLU A 126 -5.44 -8.64 20.37
CA GLU A 126 -5.22 -8.80 18.95
C GLU A 126 -5.03 -10.24 18.53
N LYS A 127 -5.63 -10.59 17.39
CA LYS A 127 -5.65 -11.94 16.87
C LYS A 127 -4.37 -12.22 16.10
N ALA A 128 -3.71 -13.31 16.46
CA ALA A 128 -2.58 -13.84 15.71
C ALA A 128 -3.03 -15.01 14.84
N CYS A 129 -2.52 -15.11 13.63
CA CYS A 129 -2.67 -16.22 12.73
C CYS A 129 -1.30 -16.84 12.39
N TYR A 130 -1.19 -17.68 11.36
CA TYR A 130 0.05 -18.36 11.02
C TYR A 130 1.21 -17.43 10.61
N HIS A 131 0.94 -16.28 10.03
CA HIS A 131 1.96 -15.42 9.42
C HIS A 131 1.98 -13.98 9.94
N HIS A 132 0.91 -13.50 10.56
CA HIS A 132 0.83 -12.15 11.12
C HIS A 132 0.01 -12.09 12.41
N ILE A 133 0.09 -10.96 13.08
CA ILE A 133 -0.83 -10.53 14.12
C ILE A 133 -1.43 -9.18 13.71
N GLU A 134 -2.75 -9.04 13.91
CA GLU A 134 -3.41 -7.74 13.74
C GLU A 134 -2.81 -6.72 14.70
N PHE A 135 -2.75 -5.47 14.29
CA PHE A 135 -2.30 -4.36 15.12
C PHE A 135 -3.44 -3.36 15.27
N PRO A 136 -3.57 -2.68 16.42
CA PRO A 136 -4.64 -1.71 16.61
C PRO A 136 -4.65 -0.69 15.48
N SER A 137 -5.81 -0.50 14.85
CA SER A 137 -5.94 0.46 13.77
C SER A 137 -5.52 1.86 14.25
N TYR A 138 -4.62 2.49 13.51
CA TYR A 138 -4.14 3.80 13.85
C TYR A 138 -4.69 4.85 12.89
N LYS A 139 -5.47 5.79 13.42
CA LYS A 139 -6.16 6.80 12.60
C LYS A 139 -7.04 6.18 11.49
N GLY A 140 -7.63 5.00 11.71
CA GLY A 140 -8.45 4.30 10.72
C GLY A 140 -7.65 3.74 9.53
N VAL A 141 -6.38 3.40 9.74
CA VAL A 141 -5.55 2.59 8.85
C VAL A 141 -5.37 1.23 9.50
N GLU A 142 -5.71 0.17 8.80
CA GLU A 142 -5.50 -1.21 9.24
C GLU A 142 -4.02 -1.57 9.11
N VAL A 143 -3.50 -2.35 10.05
CA VAL A 143 -2.10 -2.74 10.10
C VAL A 143 -1.99 -4.21 10.44
N GLU A 144 -1.19 -4.93 9.67
CA GLU A 144 -0.80 -6.32 9.94
C GLU A 144 0.70 -6.40 10.21
N VAL A 145 1.08 -6.92 11.37
CA VAL A 145 2.48 -7.14 11.74
C VAL A 145 2.86 -8.58 11.43
N HIS A 146 3.64 -8.76 10.38
CA HIS A 146 4.05 -10.05 9.86
C HIS A 146 5.34 -10.54 10.51
N TYR A 147 5.36 -11.74 11.03
CA TYR A 147 6.56 -12.49 11.39
C TYR A 147 6.96 -13.50 10.29
N ARG A 148 6.07 -13.76 9.33
CA ARG A 148 6.33 -14.40 8.03
C ARG A 148 5.77 -13.52 6.93
N PRO A 149 6.56 -13.10 5.94
CA PRO A 149 6.07 -12.17 4.89
C PRO A 149 4.87 -12.71 4.10
N SER A 150 4.81 -14.02 3.90
CA SER A 150 3.71 -14.74 3.27
C SER A 150 3.85 -16.23 3.55
N PHE A 151 2.87 -17.03 3.12
CA PHE A 151 2.89 -18.49 3.25
C PHE A 151 2.19 -19.19 2.08
N LEU A 152 2.44 -20.49 1.94
CA LEU A 152 1.78 -21.35 0.97
C LEU A 152 1.10 -22.51 1.69
N LEU A 153 -0.07 -22.92 1.22
CA LEU A 153 -0.85 -24.02 1.82
C LEU A 153 -0.13 -25.37 1.76
N CYS A 154 0.67 -25.61 0.71
CA CYS A 154 1.48 -26.79 0.59
C CYS A 154 2.75 -26.66 1.44
N SER A 155 2.88 -27.46 2.49
CA SER A 155 3.99 -27.39 3.45
C SER A 155 5.39 -27.56 2.82
N TRP A 156 5.52 -28.29 1.73
CA TRP A 156 6.79 -28.45 1.05
C TRP A 156 7.18 -27.19 0.26
N HIS A 157 6.22 -26.56 -0.41
CA HIS A 157 6.42 -25.28 -1.09
C HIS A 157 6.62 -24.15 -0.09
N ASP A 158 5.87 -24.16 1.02
CA ASP A 158 6.03 -23.16 2.07
C ASP A 158 7.42 -23.19 2.67
N ARG A 159 7.98 -24.36 2.97
CA ARG A 159 9.37 -24.46 3.43
C ARG A 159 10.39 -23.85 2.46
N LYS A 160 10.18 -23.98 1.16
CA LYS A 160 11.03 -23.33 0.15
C LYS A 160 10.85 -21.81 0.16
N LEU A 161 9.63 -21.34 0.29
CA LEU A 161 9.31 -19.93 0.39
C LEU A 161 9.94 -19.29 1.64
N GLN A 162 9.82 -19.94 2.81
CA GLN A 162 10.44 -19.43 4.04
C GLN A 162 11.98 -19.37 3.93
N LYS A 163 12.62 -20.40 3.32
CA LYS A 163 14.06 -20.36 3.02
C LYS A 163 14.45 -19.24 2.05
N TYR A 164 13.59 -18.90 1.11
CA TYR A 164 13.81 -17.75 0.24
C TYR A 164 13.78 -16.44 1.06
N TYR A 165 12.79 -16.24 1.92
CA TYR A 165 12.71 -15.05 2.78
C TYR A 165 13.92 -14.93 3.70
N GLU A 166 14.35 -16.01 4.32
CA GLU A 166 15.59 -16.01 5.13
C GLU A 166 16.82 -15.55 4.33
N ARG A 167 16.92 -15.94 3.07
CA ARG A 167 18.05 -15.55 2.20
C ARG A 167 18.04 -14.09 1.81
N VAL A 168 16.86 -13.48 1.64
CA VAL A 168 16.70 -12.09 1.17
C VAL A 168 16.49 -11.09 2.30
N LYS A 169 16.27 -11.55 3.54
CA LYS A 169 15.89 -10.69 4.66
C LYS A 169 16.85 -9.54 4.93
N GLU A 170 18.16 -9.78 4.87
CA GLU A 170 19.16 -8.74 5.11
C GLU A 170 19.05 -7.60 4.10
N GLN A 171 18.84 -7.93 2.83
CA GLN A 171 18.64 -6.94 1.78
C GLN A 171 17.34 -6.15 2.02
N GLN A 172 16.25 -6.84 2.41
CA GLN A 172 14.96 -6.20 2.66
C GLN A 172 15.02 -5.25 3.87
N PHE A 173 15.61 -5.68 4.98
CA PHE A 173 15.69 -4.85 6.19
C PHE A 173 16.73 -3.73 6.12
N SER A 174 17.69 -3.79 5.21
CA SER A 174 18.65 -2.71 4.96
C SER A 174 18.18 -1.71 3.92
N HIS A 175 17.21 -2.08 3.07
CA HIS A 175 16.70 -1.18 2.04
C HIS A 175 15.95 0.01 2.65
N ARG A 176 16.34 1.22 2.26
CA ARG A 176 15.78 2.48 2.75
C ARG A 176 15.19 3.27 1.59
N VAL A 177 13.97 3.73 1.78
CA VAL A 177 13.32 4.63 0.84
C VAL A 177 12.90 5.89 1.59
N MET A 178 13.30 7.05 1.09
CA MET A 178 12.81 8.34 1.56
C MET A 178 11.54 8.66 0.82
N LEU A 179 10.43 8.73 1.53
CA LEU A 179 9.19 9.29 0.98
C LEU A 179 9.33 10.81 1.05
N GLY A 180 9.62 11.44 -0.10
CA GLY A 180 9.69 12.89 -0.18
C GLY A 180 8.34 13.53 0.16
N GLU A 181 8.37 14.64 0.88
CA GLU A 181 7.26 15.57 0.95
C GLU A 181 7.16 16.25 -0.44
N GLN A 182 6.02 16.07 -1.13
CA GLN A 182 5.65 16.82 -2.33
C GLN A 182 4.55 17.82 -2.00
#